data_d6297d564acac5d4cf0fdc093e9d1dd4
#
_entry.id   d6297d564acac5d4cf0fdc093e9d1dd4
#
_cell.length_a   1.000
_cell.length_b   1.000
_cell.length_c   1.000
_cell.angle_alpha   90.00
_cell.angle_beta   90.00
_cell.angle_gamma   90.00
#
_symmetry.space_group_name_H-M   'P 1'
#
loop_
_entity.id
_entity.type
_entity.pdbx_description
1 polymer ?
#
loop_
_entity_poly.entity_id
_entity_poly.type
_entity_poly.pdbx_seq_one_letter_code
_entity_poly.pdbx_strand_id
1 'polypeptide(L)'
;SKKTIYNFFENKTELVKEVTSYMFNSITKGITEIKKTSDNPISEIYDINLFLIKYLKKESVSPLYQLEKYYPLIHKEINKKQFDFITTSTTGSLKSGIKLGLFRKDIKIDFISRLYFKGMIGIRDLDTFPTKLYDPVNLKIDFIEYHLRAIVTDKGLKKLNVFFKK
;
A
#
# COMPACT_ATOMS: atom_id res chain seq x y z
N SER A 1 6.97 25.23 20.03
CA SER A 1 5.84 26.15 19.77
C SER A 1 5.62 26.29 18.27
N LYS A 2 4.45 26.83 17.84
CA LYS A 2 4.21 27.13 16.41
C LYS A 2 5.34 28.00 15.83
N LYS A 3 5.82 28.99 16.61
CA LYS A 3 6.92 29.87 16.22
C LYS A 3 8.21 29.11 15.89
N THR A 4 8.53 28.06 16.63
CA THR A 4 9.73 27.24 16.40
C THR A 4 9.64 26.49 15.04
N ILE A 5 8.46 25.99 14.68
CA ILE A 5 8.24 25.27 13.40
C ILE A 5 8.47 26.22 12.22
N TYR A 6 7.93 27.46 12.28
CA TYR A 6 8.07 28.45 11.23
C TYR A 6 9.47 29.08 11.11
N ASN A 7 10.38 28.76 12.02
CA ASN A 7 11.81 29.08 11.83
C ASN A 7 12.50 28.12 10.83
N PHE A 8 11.89 26.97 10.54
CA PHE A 8 12.44 25.95 9.64
C PHE A 8 11.66 25.83 8.33
N PHE A 9 10.45 26.38 8.23
CA PHE A 9 9.58 26.29 7.05
C PHE A 9 9.01 27.67 6.72
N GLU A 10 9.15 28.09 5.48
CA GLU A 10 8.68 29.41 5.02
C GLU A 10 7.14 29.58 5.22
N ASN A 11 6.42 28.47 5.03
CA ASN A 11 4.96 28.46 5.15
C ASN A 11 4.41 27.06 5.43
N LYS A 12 3.09 27.01 5.69
CA LYS A 12 2.39 25.76 6.00
C LYS A 12 2.42 24.75 4.84
N THR A 13 2.41 25.21 3.60
CA THR A 13 2.42 24.35 2.40
C THR A 13 3.75 23.62 2.29
N GLU A 14 4.86 24.31 2.55
CA GLU A 14 6.19 23.71 2.58
C GLU A 14 6.30 22.64 3.69
N LEU A 15 5.87 22.96 4.90
CA LEU A 15 5.81 21.99 6.00
C LEU A 15 5.01 20.73 5.60
N VAL A 16 3.82 20.90 5.01
CA VAL A 16 2.99 19.78 4.57
C VAL A 16 3.70 18.95 3.51
N LYS A 17 4.37 19.59 2.55
CA LYS A 17 5.14 18.90 1.50
C LYS A 17 6.28 18.07 2.10
N GLU A 18 7.06 18.64 3.02
CA GLU A 18 8.17 17.94 3.67
C GLU A 18 7.69 16.76 4.54
N VAL A 19 6.65 16.96 5.35
CA VAL A 19 6.06 15.88 6.16
C VAL A 19 5.54 14.75 5.26
N THR A 20 4.85 15.07 4.17
CA THR A 20 4.32 14.08 3.23
C THR A 20 5.45 13.31 2.55
N SER A 21 6.51 13.99 2.14
CA SER A 21 7.70 13.37 1.55
C SER A 21 8.42 12.47 2.54
N TYR A 22 8.59 12.91 3.77
CA TYR A 22 9.19 12.11 4.85
C TYR A 22 8.39 10.82 5.13
N MET A 23 7.06 10.93 5.22
CA MET A 23 6.18 9.77 5.42
C MET A 23 6.30 8.78 4.25
N PHE A 24 6.26 9.27 3.01
CA PHE A 24 6.44 8.43 1.82
C PHE A 24 7.78 7.69 1.84
N ASN A 25 8.88 8.41 2.10
CA ASN A 25 10.22 7.82 2.16
C ASN A 25 10.35 6.78 3.29
N SER A 26 9.75 7.03 4.45
CA SER A 26 9.75 6.11 5.58
C SER A 26 8.99 4.80 5.25
N ILE A 27 7.84 4.93 4.59
CA ILE A 27 7.04 3.77 4.16
C ILE A 27 7.79 2.97 3.09
N THR A 28 8.32 3.62 2.07
CA THR A 28 9.03 2.93 0.98
C THR A 28 10.31 2.25 1.47
N LYS A 29 11.02 2.85 2.43
CA LYS A 29 12.16 2.21 3.11
C LYS A 29 11.73 0.93 3.84
N GLY A 30 10.66 0.99 4.64
CA GLY A 30 10.13 -0.17 5.35
C GLY A 30 9.71 -1.30 4.41
N ILE A 31 9.01 -0.97 3.31
CA ILE A 31 8.64 -1.94 2.27
C ILE A 31 9.89 -2.57 1.64
N THR A 32 10.91 -1.77 1.34
CA THR A 32 12.16 -2.27 0.74
C THR A 32 12.88 -3.25 1.65
N GLU A 33 12.92 -3.01 2.96
CA GLU A 33 13.52 -3.93 3.92
C GLU A 33 12.71 -5.26 4.02
N ILE A 34 11.38 -5.19 4.05
CA ILE A 34 10.53 -6.40 4.03
C ILE A 34 10.83 -7.23 2.78
N LYS A 35 10.94 -6.60 1.61
CA LYS A 35 11.25 -7.31 0.35
C LYS A 35 12.59 -8.04 0.38
N LYS A 36 13.59 -7.53 1.10
CA LYS A 36 14.91 -8.18 1.23
C LYS A 36 14.87 -9.41 2.12
N THR A 37 13.97 -9.43 3.11
CA THR A 37 13.92 -10.45 4.15
C THR A 37 12.82 -11.49 3.97
N SER A 38 11.89 -11.26 3.02
CA SER A 38 10.78 -12.17 2.77
C SER A 38 11.21 -13.43 2.00
N ASP A 39 10.75 -14.57 2.43
CA ASP A 39 11.09 -15.88 1.84
C ASP A 39 10.50 -16.08 0.42
N ASN A 40 9.39 -15.44 0.14
CA ASN A 40 8.67 -15.58 -1.13
C ASN A 40 7.68 -14.43 -1.35
N PRO A 41 7.23 -14.19 -2.60
CA PRO A 41 6.34 -13.07 -2.92
C PRO A 41 4.96 -13.07 -2.23
N ILE A 42 4.48 -14.21 -1.75
CA ILE A 42 3.19 -14.27 -1.02
C ILE A 42 3.40 -13.72 0.40
N SER A 43 4.43 -14.20 1.12
CA SER A 43 4.78 -13.65 2.43
C SER A 43 5.16 -12.17 2.33
N GLU A 44 5.93 -11.79 1.30
CA GLU A 44 6.30 -10.40 1.03
C GLU A 44 5.07 -9.49 0.96
N ILE A 45 4.09 -9.82 0.11
CA ILE A 45 2.88 -9.00 -0.06
C ILE A 45 2.07 -8.96 1.24
N TYR A 46 1.95 -10.07 1.95
CA TYR A 46 1.26 -10.14 3.24
C TYR A 46 1.93 -9.26 4.30
N ASP A 47 3.26 -9.39 4.48
CA ASP A 47 4.03 -8.65 5.48
C ASP A 47 4.06 -7.14 5.20
N ILE A 48 4.15 -6.74 3.91
CA ILE A 48 4.01 -5.33 3.51
C ILE A 48 2.66 -4.78 3.96
N ASN A 49 1.58 -5.54 3.78
CA ASN A 49 0.26 -5.06 4.19
C ASN A 49 0.10 -5.00 5.70
N LEU A 50 0.63 -5.95 6.45
CA LEU A 50 0.69 -5.87 7.92
C LEU A 50 1.49 -4.66 8.39
N PHE A 51 2.63 -4.38 7.75
CA PHE A 51 3.43 -3.19 8.03
C PHE A 51 2.62 -1.91 7.78
N LEU A 52 1.95 -1.80 6.64
CA LEU A 52 1.11 -0.65 6.30
C LEU A 52 -0.06 -0.48 7.26
N ILE A 53 -0.71 -1.56 7.68
CA ILE A 53 -1.77 -1.54 8.69
C ILE A 53 -1.23 -0.98 10.01
N LYS A 54 -0.08 -1.48 10.49
CA LYS A 54 0.53 -1.03 11.75
C LYS A 54 0.99 0.43 11.67
N TYR A 55 1.59 0.82 10.54
CA TYR A 55 2.09 2.18 10.32
C TYR A 55 0.95 3.20 10.28
N LEU A 56 -0.16 2.87 9.63
CA LEU A 56 -1.29 3.77 9.42
C LEU A 56 -2.38 3.68 10.52
N LYS A 57 -2.30 2.70 11.43
CA LYS A 57 -3.28 2.52 12.51
C LYS A 57 -3.37 3.68 13.50
N LYS A 58 -2.35 4.54 13.57
CA LYS A 58 -2.30 5.71 14.45
C LYS A 58 -3.05 6.93 13.92
N GLU A 59 -3.62 6.86 12.73
CA GLU A 59 -4.22 8.00 12.06
C GLU A 59 -5.75 7.87 12.03
N SER A 60 -6.44 8.69 12.83
CA SER A 60 -7.90 8.68 13.01
C SER A 60 -8.69 9.30 11.85
N VAL A 61 -8.05 10.11 11.00
CA VAL A 61 -8.65 10.70 9.79
C VAL A 61 -7.65 10.53 8.67
N SER A 62 -8.10 10.10 7.48
CA SER A 62 -7.19 9.90 6.37
C SER A 62 -6.44 11.22 6.04
N PRO A 63 -5.13 11.31 6.30
CA PRO A 63 -4.34 12.49 5.93
C PRO A 63 -4.42 12.77 4.43
N LEU A 64 -4.67 11.72 3.63
CA LEU A 64 -4.83 11.83 2.19
C LEU A 64 -6.09 12.62 1.79
N TYR A 65 -7.20 12.46 2.50
CA TYR A 65 -8.40 13.27 2.27
C TYR A 65 -8.15 14.76 2.55
N GLN A 66 -7.47 15.06 3.67
CA GLN A 66 -7.08 16.43 4.01
C GLN A 66 -6.11 17.01 2.97
N LEU A 67 -5.17 16.20 2.51
CA LEU A 67 -4.19 16.56 1.49
C LEU A 67 -4.88 16.86 0.15
N GLU A 68 -5.79 15.98 -0.28
CA GLU A 68 -6.57 16.16 -1.52
C GLU A 68 -7.37 17.47 -1.50
N LYS A 69 -8.08 17.72 -0.39
CA LYS A 69 -8.96 18.87 -0.24
C LYS A 69 -8.21 20.21 -0.16
N TYR A 70 -7.10 20.26 0.60
CA TYR A 70 -6.45 21.53 0.93
C TYR A 70 -5.10 21.74 0.22
N TYR A 71 -4.48 20.67 -0.32
CA TYR A 71 -3.17 20.71 -0.98
C TYR A 71 -3.16 19.84 -2.25
N PRO A 72 -4.03 20.10 -3.24
CA PRO A 72 -4.24 19.22 -4.39
C PRO A 72 -2.98 18.99 -5.23
N LEU A 73 -2.07 19.96 -5.32
CA LEU A 73 -0.80 19.78 -6.05
C LEU A 73 0.12 18.80 -5.34
N ILE A 74 0.24 18.87 -4.00
CA ILE A 74 1.03 17.93 -3.21
C ILE A 74 0.39 16.53 -3.28
N HIS A 75 -0.94 16.45 -3.19
CA HIS A 75 -1.67 15.19 -3.35
C HIS A 75 -1.40 14.54 -4.71
N LYS A 76 -1.45 15.30 -5.80
CA LYS A 76 -1.16 14.81 -7.16
C LYS A 76 0.28 14.28 -7.27
N GLU A 77 1.26 15.00 -6.71
CA GLU A 77 2.66 14.60 -6.70
C GLU A 77 2.86 13.29 -5.94
N ILE A 78 2.33 13.19 -4.71
CA ILE A 78 2.49 11.99 -3.88
C ILE A 78 1.75 10.78 -4.47
N ASN A 79 0.58 10.98 -5.07
CA ASN A 79 -0.17 9.94 -5.76
C ASN A 79 0.62 9.35 -6.93
N LYS A 80 1.31 10.20 -7.69
CA LYS A 80 2.21 9.75 -8.77
C LYS A 80 3.38 8.92 -8.21
N LYS A 81 4.05 9.41 -7.18
CA LYS A 81 5.15 8.68 -6.51
C LYS A 81 4.69 7.32 -5.97
N GLN A 82 3.51 7.28 -5.35
CA GLN A 82 2.91 6.03 -4.86
C GLN A 82 2.60 5.07 -6.00
N PHE A 83 2.00 5.56 -7.09
CA PHE A 83 1.72 4.76 -8.28
C PHE A 83 3.00 4.13 -8.84
N ASP A 84 4.03 4.94 -9.09
CA ASP A 84 5.29 4.49 -9.68
C ASP A 84 5.98 3.45 -8.77
N PHE A 85 6.05 3.71 -7.46
CA PHE A 85 6.67 2.80 -6.50
C PHE A 85 5.89 1.48 -6.37
N ILE A 86 4.57 1.54 -6.16
CA ILE A 86 3.74 0.34 -5.93
C ILE A 86 3.70 -0.52 -7.19
N THR A 87 3.50 0.07 -8.37
CA THR A 87 3.45 -0.72 -9.62
C THR A 87 4.79 -1.36 -9.95
N THR A 88 5.90 -0.66 -9.75
CA THR A 88 7.25 -1.23 -9.93
C THR A 88 7.52 -2.36 -8.93
N SER A 89 7.22 -2.14 -7.66
CA SER A 89 7.39 -3.12 -6.59
C SER A 89 6.56 -4.38 -6.85
N THR A 90 5.26 -4.21 -7.14
CA THR A 90 4.34 -5.33 -7.41
C THR A 90 4.73 -6.09 -8.67
N THR A 91 5.15 -5.39 -9.73
CA THR A 91 5.68 -6.02 -10.95
C THR A 91 6.84 -6.96 -10.65
N GLY A 92 7.79 -6.54 -9.80
CA GLY A 92 8.90 -7.37 -9.35
C GLY A 92 8.44 -8.64 -8.62
N SER A 93 7.51 -8.47 -7.67
CA SER A 93 6.94 -9.58 -6.88
C SER A 93 6.16 -10.57 -7.77
N LEU A 94 5.38 -10.07 -8.74
CA LEU A 94 4.64 -10.91 -9.69
C LEU A 94 5.60 -11.72 -10.58
N LYS A 95 6.64 -11.10 -11.13
CA LYS A 95 7.67 -11.81 -11.94
C LYS A 95 8.36 -12.91 -11.12
N SER A 96 8.75 -12.61 -9.89
CA SER A 96 9.37 -13.57 -8.98
C SER A 96 8.41 -14.73 -8.66
N GLY A 97 7.15 -14.42 -8.34
CA GLY A 97 6.13 -15.43 -8.03
C GLY A 97 5.82 -16.36 -9.19
N ILE A 98 5.77 -15.85 -10.42
CA ILE A 98 5.63 -16.66 -11.63
C ILE A 98 6.84 -17.57 -11.81
N LYS A 99 8.06 -17.05 -11.65
CA LYS A 99 9.30 -17.83 -11.75
C LYS A 99 9.35 -18.97 -10.73
N LEU A 100 8.85 -18.74 -9.52
CA LEU A 100 8.77 -19.73 -8.44
C LEU A 100 7.58 -20.69 -8.58
N GLY A 101 6.71 -20.49 -9.57
CA GLY A 101 5.49 -21.26 -9.78
C GLY A 101 4.42 -21.04 -8.70
N LEU A 102 4.48 -19.90 -7.98
CA LEU A 102 3.50 -19.50 -6.96
C LEU A 102 2.34 -18.70 -7.55
N PHE A 103 2.61 -17.94 -8.60
CA PHE A 103 1.59 -17.19 -9.33
C PHE A 103 1.39 -17.78 -10.73
N ARG A 104 0.18 -17.62 -11.24
CA ARG A 104 -0.22 -18.13 -12.57
C ARG A 104 0.57 -17.43 -13.67
N LYS A 105 0.93 -18.17 -14.71
CA LYS A 105 1.71 -17.66 -15.86
C LYS A 105 0.89 -16.81 -16.84
N ASP A 106 -0.44 -16.99 -16.85
CA ASP A 106 -1.37 -16.35 -17.76
C ASP A 106 -1.80 -14.94 -17.32
N ILE A 107 -1.38 -14.47 -16.13
CA ILE A 107 -1.70 -13.13 -15.64
C ILE A 107 -0.96 -12.05 -16.43
N LYS A 108 -1.67 -10.98 -16.76
CA LYS A 108 -1.10 -9.77 -17.37
C LYS A 108 -0.48 -8.90 -16.29
N ILE A 109 0.84 -9.00 -16.08
CA ILE A 109 1.57 -8.38 -14.95
C ILE A 109 1.29 -6.87 -14.84
N ASP A 110 1.36 -6.11 -15.95
CA ASP A 110 1.10 -4.66 -15.94
C ASP A 110 -0.34 -4.36 -15.49
N PHE A 111 -1.31 -5.10 -16.01
CA PHE A 111 -2.72 -4.94 -15.61
C PHE A 111 -2.92 -5.24 -14.12
N ILE A 112 -2.38 -6.36 -13.63
CA ILE A 112 -2.53 -6.79 -12.24
C ILE A 112 -1.86 -5.80 -11.28
N SER A 113 -0.67 -5.27 -11.60
CA SER A 113 0.02 -4.29 -10.75
C SER A 113 -0.75 -2.97 -10.64
N ARG A 114 -1.35 -2.51 -11.75
CA ARG A 114 -2.20 -1.31 -11.76
C ARG A 114 -3.52 -1.53 -11.03
N LEU A 115 -4.14 -2.70 -11.20
CA LEU A 115 -5.37 -3.09 -10.50
C LEU A 115 -5.14 -3.17 -8.99
N TYR A 116 -4.02 -3.74 -8.57
CA TYR A 116 -3.61 -3.77 -7.17
C TYR A 116 -3.51 -2.36 -6.58
N PHE A 117 -2.80 -1.45 -7.27
CA PHE A 117 -2.70 -0.05 -6.85
C PHE A 117 -4.08 0.61 -6.72
N LYS A 118 -4.93 0.47 -7.74
CA LYS A 118 -6.28 1.05 -7.72
C LYS A 118 -7.16 0.45 -6.62
N GLY A 119 -7.09 -0.84 -6.39
CA GLY A 119 -7.81 -1.50 -5.30
C GLY A 119 -7.36 -1.00 -3.93
N MET A 120 -6.05 -0.90 -3.70
CA MET A 120 -5.48 -0.37 -2.45
C MET A 120 -5.91 1.08 -2.14
N ILE A 121 -6.17 1.90 -3.16
CA ILE A 121 -6.74 3.24 -2.99
C ILE A 121 -8.25 3.16 -2.82
N GLY A 122 -8.94 2.38 -3.66
CA GLY A 122 -10.40 2.30 -3.69
C GLY A 122 -11.03 1.80 -2.39
N ILE A 123 -10.37 0.86 -1.69
CA ILE A 123 -10.86 0.40 -0.37
C ILE A 123 -10.79 1.46 0.74
N ARG A 124 -10.19 2.64 0.49
CA ARG A 124 -10.14 3.76 1.42
C ARG A 124 -11.25 4.78 1.19
N ASP A 125 -12.02 4.60 0.14
CA ASP A 125 -13.16 5.45 -0.19
C ASP A 125 -14.29 5.24 0.83
N LEU A 126 -14.55 6.26 1.64
CA LEU A 126 -15.53 6.20 2.73
C LEU A 126 -16.98 6.25 2.25
N ASP A 127 -17.23 6.71 1.02
CA ASP A 127 -18.56 6.68 0.42
C ASP A 127 -18.90 5.24 -0.03
N THR A 128 -17.90 4.53 -0.54
CA THR A 128 -18.04 3.11 -0.94
C THR A 128 -17.93 2.16 0.26
N PHE A 129 -17.00 2.42 1.18
CA PHE A 129 -16.71 1.58 2.35
C PHE A 129 -16.79 2.39 3.64
N PRO A 130 -18.01 2.77 4.10
CA PRO A 130 -18.16 3.58 5.31
C PRO A 130 -17.69 2.81 6.55
N THR A 131 -16.96 3.49 7.43
CA THR A 131 -16.36 2.91 8.65
C THR A 131 -17.38 2.36 9.65
N LYS A 132 -18.67 2.75 9.53
CA LYS A 132 -19.78 2.18 10.31
C LYS A 132 -20.09 0.73 9.93
N LEU A 133 -19.80 0.33 8.69
CA LEU A 133 -20.09 -1.01 8.16
C LEU A 133 -18.81 -1.84 7.94
N TYR A 134 -17.68 -1.18 7.71
CA TYR A 134 -16.42 -1.83 7.37
C TYR A 134 -15.30 -1.39 8.32
N ASP A 135 -14.70 -2.33 9.02
CA ASP A 135 -13.46 -2.07 9.75
C ASP A 135 -12.31 -1.89 8.74
N PRO A 136 -11.57 -0.76 8.76
CA PRO A 136 -10.54 -0.48 7.76
C PRO A 136 -9.36 -1.46 7.77
N VAL A 137 -9.11 -2.15 8.90
CA VAL A 137 -8.05 -3.16 9.00
C VAL A 137 -8.51 -4.45 8.32
N ASN A 138 -9.72 -4.92 8.67
CA ASN A 138 -10.28 -6.12 8.07
C ASN A 138 -10.48 -5.94 6.57
N LEU A 139 -10.96 -4.79 6.11
CA LEU A 139 -11.14 -4.48 4.69
C LEU A 139 -9.83 -4.59 3.89
N LYS A 140 -8.71 -4.15 4.46
CA LYS A 140 -7.39 -4.32 3.83
C LYS A 140 -6.98 -5.79 3.77
N ILE A 141 -7.22 -6.55 4.85
CA ILE A 141 -6.92 -7.99 4.92
C ILE A 141 -7.75 -8.74 3.87
N ASP A 142 -9.05 -8.47 3.80
CA ASP A 142 -9.97 -9.09 2.84
C ASP A 142 -9.56 -8.78 1.39
N PHE A 143 -9.19 -7.52 1.10
CA PHE A 143 -8.72 -7.13 -0.22
C PHE A 143 -7.44 -7.90 -0.62
N ILE A 144 -6.47 -8.03 0.29
CA ILE A 144 -5.22 -8.75 0.01
C ILE A 144 -5.48 -10.23 -0.19
N GLU A 145 -6.31 -10.84 0.63
CA GLU A 145 -6.71 -12.24 0.47
C GLU A 145 -7.37 -12.45 -0.89
N TYR A 146 -8.37 -11.63 -1.24
CA TYR A 146 -9.05 -11.67 -2.53
C TYR A 146 -8.07 -11.54 -3.70
N HIS A 147 -7.20 -10.54 -3.64
CA HIS A 147 -6.22 -10.27 -4.70
C HIS A 147 -5.26 -11.46 -4.89
N LEU A 148 -4.69 -11.98 -3.81
CA LEU A 148 -3.75 -13.10 -3.88
C LEU A 148 -4.43 -14.38 -4.36
N ARG A 149 -5.64 -14.70 -3.89
CA ARG A 149 -6.41 -15.87 -4.36
C ARG A 149 -6.69 -15.82 -5.86
N ALA A 150 -6.88 -14.63 -6.44
CA ALA A 150 -7.12 -14.45 -7.85
C ALA A 150 -5.90 -14.77 -8.75
N ILE A 151 -4.68 -14.75 -8.21
CA ILE A 151 -3.44 -14.86 -9.00
C ILE A 151 -2.56 -16.08 -8.65
N VAL A 152 -2.81 -16.76 -7.53
CA VAL A 152 -2.00 -17.92 -7.11
C VAL A 152 -2.29 -19.18 -7.93
N THR A 153 -1.29 -20.05 -8.02
CA THR A 153 -1.43 -21.46 -8.42
C THR A 153 -1.83 -22.33 -7.22
N ASP A 154 -2.11 -23.62 -7.42
CA ASP A 154 -2.34 -24.57 -6.31
C ASP A 154 -1.15 -24.62 -5.34
N LYS A 155 0.08 -24.54 -5.86
CA LYS A 155 1.30 -24.43 -5.05
C LYS A 155 1.31 -23.14 -4.22
N GLY A 156 0.93 -22.03 -4.83
CA GLY A 156 0.81 -20.74 -4.15
C GLY A 156 -0.32 -20.73 -3.13
N LEU A 157 -1.47 -21.35 -3.43
CA LEU A 157 -2.61 -21.44 -2.53
C LEU A 157 -2.27 -22.16 -1.23
N LYS A 158 -1.49 -23.23 -1.28
CA LYS A 158 -0.99 -23.93 -0.08
C LYS A 158 -0.18 -23.01 0.83
N LYS A 159 0.67 -22.15 0.27
CA LYS A 159 1.43 -21.14 1.03
C LYS A 159 0.54 -20.02 1.55
N LEU A 160 -0.39 -19.54 0.73
CA LEU A 160 -1.33 -18.48 1.10
C LEU A 160 -2.20 -18.88 2.30
N ASN A 161 -2.69 -20.11 2.35
CA ASN A 161 -3.54 -20.61 3.43
C ASN A 161 -2.85 -20.64 4.80
N VAL A 162 -1.53 -20.50 4.88
CA VAL A 162 -0.81 -20.35 6.17
C VAL A 162 -1.17 -19.01 6.84
N PHE A 163 -1.40 -17.96 6.05
CA PHE A 163 -1.67 -16.60 6.53
C PHE A 163 -3.17 -16.34 6.76
N PHE A 164 -4.04 -17.00 5.99
CA PHE A 164 -5.49 -16.79 5.98
C PHE A 164 -6.24 -18.08 6.39
N LYS A 165 -5.79 -18.72 7.48
CA LYS A 165 -6.54 -19.81 8.10
C LYS A 165 -7.83 -19.24 8.69
N LYS A 166 -8.96 -19.65 8.14
CA LYS A 166 -10.25 -19.56 8.82
C LYS A 166 -10.42 -20.73 9.76
#